data_ff090eaf7cd2705f13aca7421a0921e8
#
_entry.id   ff090eaf7cd2705f13aca7421a0921e8
#
_cell.length_a   1.000
_cell.length_b   1.000
_cell.length_c   1.000
_cell.angle_alpha   90.00
_cell.angle_beta   90.00
_cell.angle_gamma   90.00
#
_symmetry.space_group_name_H-M   'P 1'
#
loop_
_entity.id
_entity.type
_entity.pdbx_description
1 polymer ?
#
loop_
_entity_poly.entity_id
_entity_poly.type
_entity_poly.pdbx_seq_one_letter_code
_entity_poly.pdbx_strand_id
1 'polypeptide(L)'
;FTNLILIIFYLFPGSIFGYFLYDNSYIQPQITKDFSFSDFLISSNHLYVFIFLSTIGILAYHNTSKINFLINYLFLLSIILELFHNFIPNRGFEFSDLFGNIMGVVVVVILYKIKKKYE
;
A
#
# COMPACT_ATOMS: atom_id res chain seq x y z
N PHE A 1 -9.39 11.03 -5.40
CA PHE A 1 -10.06 9.99 -6.17
C PHE A 1 -9.33 8.64 -6.06
N THR A 2 -8.05 8.56 -6.46
CA THR A 2 -7.23 7.34 -6.37
C THR A 2 -7.19 6.74 -4.96
N ASN A 3 -7.03 7.59 -3.95
CA ASN A 3 -7.01 7.18 -2.57
C ASN A 3 -8.33 6.52 -2.12
N LEU A 4 -9.46 7.08 -2.52
CA LEU A 4 -10.78 6.52 -2.20
C LEU A 4 -10.98 5.14 -2.84
N ILE A 5 -10.62 5.00 -4.11
CA ILE A 5 -10.68 3.72 -4.83
C ILE A 5 -9.81 2.67 -4.11
N LEU A 6 -8.58 3.04 -3.74
CA LEU A 6 -7.68 2.14 -3.04
C LEU A 6 -8.26 1.68 -1.70
N ILE A 7 -8.84 2.59 -0.91
CA ILE A 7 -9.48 2.25 0.36
C ILE A 7 -10.63 1.26 0.14
N ILE A 8 -11.46 1.47 -0.87
CA ILE A 8 -12.56 0.54 -1.20
C ILE A 8 -12.02 -0.86 -1.52
N PHE A 9 -11.00 -0.96 -2.39
CA PHE A 9 -10.39 -2.25 -2.70
C PHE A 9 -9.74 -2.92 -1.49
N TYR A 10 -9.11 -2.11 -0.64
CA TYR A 10 -8.39 -2.59 0.53
C TYR A 10 -9.32 -3.14 1.61
N LEU A 11 -10.44 -2.47 1.83
CA LEU A 11 -11.42 -2.82 2.86
C LEU A 11 -12.53 -3.76 2.34
N PHE A 12 -12.47 -4.18 1.09
CA PHE A 12 -13.45 -5.14 0.54
C PHE A 12 -13.28 -6.52 1.20
N PRO A 13 -14.39 -7.17 1.63
CA PRO A 13 -14.32 -8.53 2.17
C PRO A 13 -13.87 -9.54 1.12
N GLY A 14 -12.66 -10.05 1.27
CA GLY A 14 -12.05 -10.94 0.28
C GLY A 14 -11.27 -10.18 -0.80
N SER A 15 -11.21 -10.73 -2.00
CA SER A 15 -10.50 -10.15 -3.14
C SER A 15 -11.46 -9.81 -4.29
N ILE A 16 -11.59 -8.51 -4.60
CA ILE A 16 -12.34 -8.06 -5.78
C ILE A 16 -11.72 -8.64 -7.06
N PHE A 17 -10.40 -8.61 -7.19
CA PHE A 17 -9.71 -9.14 -8.36
C PHE A 17 -9.85 -10.66 -8.46
N GLY A 18 -9.84 -11.38 -7.33
CA GLY A 18 -10.10 -12.81 -7.30
C GLY A 18 -11.52 -13.13 -7.80
N TYR A 19 -12.49 -12.31 -7.39
CA TYR A 19 -13.86 -12.46 -7.88
C TYR A 19 -13.97 -12.26 -9.40
N PHE A 20 -13.40 -11.19 -9.94
CA PHE A 20 -13.49 -10.90 -11.37
C PHE A 20 -12.66 -11.84 -12.26
N LEU A 21 -11.50 -12.29 -11.78
CA LEU A 21 -10.59 -13.11 -12.60
C LEU A 21 -10.86 -14.62 -12.46
N TYR A 22 -11.32 -15.06 -11.30
CA TYR A 22 -11.45 -16.49 -10.97
C TYR A 22 -12.83 -16.88 -10.46
N ASP A 23 -13.78 -15.94 -10.47
CA ASP A 23 -15.11 -16.11 -9.87
C ASP A 23 -15.04 -16.61 -8.41
N ASN A 24 -13.99 -16.20 -7.71
CA ASN A 24 -13.72 -16.63 -6.34
C ASN A 24 -13.02 -15.52 -5.54
N SER A 25 -13.76 -14.90 -4.63
CA SER A 25 -13.24 -13.81 -3.76
C SER A 25 -12.25 -14.27 -2.69
N TYR A 26 -12.07 -15.59 -2.50
CA TYR A 26 -11.05 -16.12 -1.59
C TYR A 26 -9.67 -16.23 -2.22
N ILE A 27 -9.57 -16.16 -3.56
CA ILE A 27 -8.30 -16.17 -4.28
C ILE A 27 -7.82 -14.74 -4.46
N GLN A 28 -6.63 -14.44 -3.95
CA GLN A 28 -5.97 -13.15 -4.17
C GLN A 28 -4.89 -13.31 -5.23
N PRO A 29 -5.06 -12.70 -6.43
CA PRO A 29 -4.02 -12.72 -7.46
C PRO A 29 -2.76 -12.04 -6.95
N GLN A 30 -1.59 -12.65 -7.19
CA GLN A 30 -0.29 -12.06 -6.89
C GLN A 30 0.41 -11.63 -8.18
N ILE A 31 0.95 -10.42 -8.20
CA ILE A 31 1.76 -9.91 -9.32
C ILE A 31 3.12 -10.62 -9.32
N THR A 32 3.74 -10.72 -8.15
CA THR A 32 4.99 -11.46 -7.93
C THR A 32 4.92 -12.20 -6.59
N LYS A 33 5.87 -13.11 -6.37
CA LYS A 33 6.01 -13.74 -5.04
C LYS A 33 6.40 -12.70 -3.99
N ASP A 34 5.99 -12.96 -2.75
CA ASP A 34 6.39 -12.12 -1.63
C ASP A 34 7.89 -12.15 -1.41
N PHE A 35 8.42 -11.04 -0.89
CA PHE A 35 9.85 -10.90 -0.63
C PHE A 35 10.19 -11.43 0.75
N SER A 36 11.14 -12.37 0.81
CA SER A 36 11.62 -12.94 2.06
C SER A 36 13.03 -12.40 2.38
N PHE A 37 13.17 -11.77 3.55
CA PHE A 37 14.44 -11.26 4.06
C PHE A 37 14.68 -11.84 5.45
N SER A 38 15.51 -12.89 5.55
CA SER A 38 15.76 -13.58 6.81
C SER A 38 14.44 -14.03 7.46
N ASP A 39 14.07 -13.43 8.60
CA ASP A 39 12.84 -13.75 9.33
C ASP A 39 11.64 -12.87 8.94
N PHE A 40 11.82 -11.94 7.98
CA PHE A 40 10.78 -11.02 7.55
C PHE A 40 10.21 -11.40 6.18
N LEU A 41 8.89 -11.43 6.11
CA LEU A 41 8.15 -11.56 4.86
C LEU A 41 7.50 -10.21 4.52
N ILE A 42 7.65 -9.77 3.27
CA ILE A 42 7.05 -8.54 2.76
C ILE A 42 6.09 -8.89 1.63
N SER A 43 4.83 -8.57 1.82
CA SER A 43 3.78 -8.81 0.82
C SER A 43 4.02 -7.96 -0.43
N SER A 44 4.18 -8.61 -1.57
CA SER A 44 4.46 -7.94 -2.84
C SER A 44 3.29 -7.08 -3.33
N ASN A 45 2.07 -7.57 -3.23
CA ASN A 45 0.87 -6.83 -3.64
C ASN A 45 0.71 -5.52 -2.85
N HIS A 46 0.89 -5.59 -1.54
CA HIS A 46 0.79 -4.43 -0.64
C HIS A 46 1.91 -3.42 -0.92
N LEU A 47 3.13 -3.90 -1.16
CA LEU A 47 4.26 -3.07 -1.56
C LEU A 47 3.95 -2.27 -2.84
N TYR A 48 3.51 -2.94 -3.90
CA TYR A 48 3.22 -2.29 -5.19
C TYR A 48 2.07 -1.30 -5.11
N VAL A 49 1.01 -1.63 -4.39
CA VAL A 49 -0.14 -0.73 -4.20
C VAL A 49 0.29 0.55 -3.50
N PHE A 50 1.10 0.46 -2.43
CA PHE A 50 1.58 1.64 -1.72
C PHE A 50 2.68 2.40 -2.45
N ILE A 51 3.50 1.76 -3.28
CA ILE A 51 4.39 2.46 -4.22
C ILE A 51 3.55 3.31 -5.19
N PHE A 52 2.52 2.72 -5.78
CA PHE A 52 1.65 3.43 -6.73
C PHE A 52 0.94 4.62 -6.10
N LEU A 53 0.28 4.41 -4.95
CA LEU A 53 -0.42 5.47 -4.23
C LEU A 53 0.53 6.60 -3.83
N SER A 54 1.68 6.26 -3.24
CA SER A 54 2.67 7.24 -2.79
C SER A 54 3.26 8.02 -3.95
N THR A 55 3.52 7.38 -5.08
CA THR A 55 4.02 8.04 -6.29
C THR A 55 3.02 9.07 -6.80
N ILE A 56 1.75 8.71 -6.97
CA ILE A 56 0.70 9.64 -7.40
C ILE A 56 0.56 10.80 -6.41
N GLY A 57 0.53 10.50 -5.11
CA GLY A 57 0.41 11.52 -4.07
C GLY A 57 1.58 12.52 -4.11
N ILE A 58 2.82 12.03 -4.17
CA ILE A 58 4.01 12.88 -4.21
C ILE A 58 4.05 13.69 -5.51
N LEU A 59 3.74 13.10 -6.66
CA LEU A 59 3.67 13.85 -7.93
C LEU A 59 2.62 14.98 -7.88
N ALA A 60 1.49 14.76 -7.21
CA ALA A 60 0.45 15.78 -7.07
C ALA A 60 0.82 16.92 -6.11
N TYR A 61 1.63 16.64 -5.09
CA TYR A 61 1.89 17.60 -4.00
C TYR A 61 3.34 18.05 -3.86
N HIS A 62 4.29 17.58 -4.68
CA HIS A 62 5.73 17.81 -4.53
C HIS A 62 6.13 19.30 -4.51
N ASN A 63 5.37 20.17 -5.18
CA ASN A 63 5.61 21.62 -5.23
C ASN A 63 4.71 22.41 -4.26
N THR A 64 4.09 21.77 -3.30
CA THR A 64 3.21 22.43 -2.33
C THR A 64 3.78 22.36 -0.91
N SER A 65 3.36 23.32 -0.06
CA SER A 65 3.69 23.29 1.37
C SER A 65 3.08 22.08 2.11
N LYS A 66 2.15 21.37 1.49
CA LYS A 66 1.43 20.24 2.07
C LYS A 66 2.16 18.91 1.92
N ILE A 67 3.32 18.88 1.28
CA ILE A 67 4.05 17.63 1.01
C ILE A 67 4.38 16.83 2.29
N ASN A 68 4.79 17.49 3.37
CA ASN A 68 5.10 16.83 4.63
C ASN A 68 3.83 16.24 5.28
N PHE A 69 2.71 16.95 5.18
CA PHE A 69 1.42 16.44 5.63
C PHE A 69 1.02 15.19 4.85
N LEU A 70 1.18 15.20 3.52
CA LEU A 70 0.92 14.04 2.68
C LEU A 70 1.77 12.82 3.07
N ILE A 71 3.08 13.03 3.30
CA ILE A 71 3.98 11.94 3.70
C ILE A 71 3.52 11.32 5.02
N ASN A 72 3.20 12.13 6.01
CA ASN A 72 2.69 11.64 7.30
C ASN A 72 1.36 10.89 7.13
N TYR A 73 0.47 11.42 6.28
CA TYR A 73 -0.79 10.78 5.95
C TYR A 73 -0.59 9.39 5.32
N LEU A 74 0.34 9.25 4.37
CA LEU A 74 0.63 7.97 3.71
C LEU A 74 1.14 6.92 4.70
N PHE A 75 2.02 7.31 5.63
CA PHE A 75 2.48 6.40 6.70
C PHE A 75 1.34 6.02 7.63
N LEU A 76 0.53 6.97 8.06
CA LEU A 76 -0.61 6.70 8.92
C LEU A 76 -1.63 5.78 8.23
N LEU A 77 -1.93 6.05 6.96
CA LEU A 77 -2.84 5.23 6.15
C LEU A 77 -2.33 3.80 5.99
N SER A 78 -1.02 3.61 5.77
CA SER A 78 -0.40 2.29 5.62
C SER A 78 -0.60 1.40 6.85
N ILE A 79 -0.63 2.00 8.03
CA ILE A 79 -0.85 1.28 9.30
C ILE A 79 -2.35 1.06 9.54
N ILE A 80 -3.15 2.10 9.41
CA ILE A 80 -4.59 2.07 9.74
C ILE A 80 -5.34 1.07 8.86
N LEU A 81 -5.06 1.03 7.56
CA LEU A 81 -5.74 0.10 6.66
C LEU A 81 -5.47 -1.35 7.05
N GLU A 82 -4.24 -1.67 7.45
CA GLU A 82 -3.92 -3.02 7.88
C GLU A 82 -4.59 -3.38 9.21
N LEU A 83 -4.64 -2.44 10.15
CA LEU A 83 -5.37 -2.67 11.41
C LEU A 83 -6.87 -2.91 11.19
N PHE A 84 -7.47 -2.25 10.21
CA PHE A 84 -8.88 -2.46 9.87
C PHE A 84 -9.17 -3.84 9.30
N HIS A 85 -8.19 -4.55 8.74
CA HIS A 85 -8.38 -5.93 8.28
C HIS A 85 -8.84 -6.88 9.39
N ASN A 86 -8.55 -6.59 10.66
CA ASN A 86 -9.07 -7.37 11.79
C ASN A 86 -10.60 -7.35 11.91
N PHE A 87 -11.25 -6.31 11.38
CA PHE A 87 -12.69 -6.10 11.50
C PHE A 87 -13.46 -6.51 10.24
N ILE A 88 -12.76 -6.87 9.18
CA ILE A 88 -13.38 -7.19 7.89
C ILE A 88 -13.50 -8.70 7.72
N PRO A 89 -14.70 -9.23 7.36
CA PRO A 89 -14.87 -10.63 7.07
C PRO A 89 -13.92 -11.13 5.97
N ASN A 90 -13.38 -12.33 6.14
CA ASN A 90 -12.43 -12.96 5.23
C ASN A 90 -11.09 -12.21 5.05
N ARG A 91 -10.77 -11.31 5.96
CA ARG A 91 -9.50 -10.59 6.07
C ARG A 91 -8.95 -10.76 7.48
N GLY A 92 -7.65 -10.63 7.64
CA GLY A 92 -6.98 -10.63 8.92
C GLY A 92 -5.75 -9.75 8.88
N PHE A 93 -5.30 -9.29 10.04
CA PHE A 93 -4.05 -8.56 10.17
C PHE A 93 -2.87 -9.49 9.90
N GLU A 94 -1.98 -9.07 9.01
CA GLU A 94 -0.73 -9.77 8.72
C GLU A 94 0.46 -8.82 8.75
N PHE A 95 1.52 -9.20 9.46
CA PHE A 95 2.74 -8.38 9.52
C PHE A 95 3.40 -8.22 8.15
N SER A 96 3.33 -9.25 7.28
CA SER A 96 3.83 -9.17 5.90
C SER A 96 3.16 -8.07 5.09
N ASP A 97 1.85 -7.89 5.26
CA ASP A 97 1.05 -6.89 4.59
C ASP A 97 1.35 -5.50 5.14
N LEU A 98 1.46 -5.38 6.47
CA LEU A 98 1.88 -4.13 7.11
C LEU A 98 3.27 -3.68 6.63
N PHE A 99 4.24 -4.60 6.57
CA PHE A 99 5.58 -4.29 6.07
C PHE A 99 5.54 -3.90 4.59
N GLY A 100 4.73 -4.58 3.77
CA GLY A 100 4.53 -4.21 2.38
C GLY A 100 4.02 -2.79 2.23
N ASN A 101 2.98 -2.43 2.98
CA ASN A 101 2.42 -1.07 2.99
C ASN A 101 3.47 -0.02 3.36
N ILE A 102 4.15 -0.20 4.49
CA ILE A 102 5.15 0.76 5.00
C ILE A 102 6.33 0.88 4.02
N MET A 103 6.86 -0.24 3.55
CA MET A 103 7.99 -0.24 2.61
C MET A 103 7.64 0.42 1.28
N GLY A 104 6.42 0.27 0.79
CA GLY A 104 5.94 0.98 -0.39
C GLY A 104 6.02 2.50 -0.24
N VAL A 105 5.60 3.03 0.91
CA VAL A 105 5.74 4.46 1.22
C VAL A 105 7.21 4.87 1.36
N VAL A 106 8.00 4.11 2.12
CA VAL A 106 9.42 4.41 2.38
C VAL A 106 10.23 4.53 1.10
N VAL A 107 10.10 3.58 0.18
CA VAL A 107 10.83 3.58 -1.09
C VAL A 107 10.57 4.87 -1.87
N VAL A 108 9.31 5.26 -2.03
CA VAL A 108 8.94 6.46 -2.80
C VAL A 108 9.38 7.73 -2.10
N VAL A 109 9.26 7.82 -0.79
CA VAL A 109 9.72 8.99 -0.01
C VAL A 109 11.24 9.15 -0.09
N ILE A 110 12.00 8.06 -0.03
CA ILE A 110 13.46 8.10 -0.19
C ILE A 110 13.82 8.61 -1.60
N LEU A 111 13.22 8.05 -2.65
CA LEU A 111 13.46 8.49 -4.02
C LEU A 111 13.11 9.96 -4.22
N TYR A 112 12.00 10.42 -3.67
CA TYR A 112 11.63 11.84 -3.69
C TYR A 112 12.65 12.74 -3.00
N LYS A 113 13.11 12.37 -1.80
CA LYS A 113 14.11 13.15 -1.06
C LYS A 113 15.47 13.19 -1.77
N ILE A 114 15.89 12.07 -2.37
CA ILE A 114 17.10 12.00 -3.18
C ILE A 114 16.98 12.96 -4.37
N LYS A 115 15.90 12.85 -5.14
CA LYS A 115 15.66 13.74 -6.28
C LYS A 115 15.72 15.21 -5.86
N LYS A 116 15.01 15.58 -4.80
CA LYS A 116 14.98 16.96 -4.30
C LYS A 116 16.36 17.48 -3.86
N LYS A 117 17.25 16.62 -3.37
CA LYS A 117 18.61 16.99 -2.97
C LYS A 117 19.49 17.36 -4.16
N TYR A 118 19.25 16.75 -5.33
CA TYR A 118 20.05 16.94 -6.54
C TYR A 118 19.40 17.90 -7.57
N GLU A 119 18.24 18.41 -7.29
CA GLU A 119 17.61 19.52 -8.01
C GLU A 119 18.10 20.88 -7.47
#